data_fc0ac86171824caa2d30ceb3dee233c8
#
_entry.id   fc0ac86171824caa2d30ceb3dee233c8
#
_cell.length_a   1.000
_cell.length_b   1.000
_cell.length_c   1.000
_cell.angle_alpha   90.00
_cell.angle_beta   90.00
_cell.angle_gamma   90.00
#
_symmetry.space_group_name_H-M   'P 1'
#
loop_
_entity.id
_entity.type
_entity.pdbx_description
1 polymer ?
#
loop_
_entity_poly.entity_id
_entity_poly.type
_entity_poly.pdbx_seq_one_letter_code
_entity_poly.pdbx_strand_id
1 'polypeptide(L)'
;MSNFDHIINRVGYNSKKWDACEETFGDKEIIPMWIADMDFRVPEKVTEAIEARAAHGIFGYTGMPDSYLEAVQGWMKKHHGWAIEKEWICHSPGVVSALSFLIDAFTEPGDKVIVQSPVYYPFARSVRTSGRTLLDNPLIIKDGRYQMDLESLEAQLDDSVKMILLCSPHNPVGRVWSREELEALAESIR
;
A
#
# COMPACT_ATOMS: atom_id res chain seq x y z
N MET A 1 18.41 -13.88 -17.31
CA MET A 1 17.30 -14.58 -16.62
C MET A 1 17.60 -14.57 -15.13
N SER A 2 16.62 -14.18 -14.29
CA SER A 2 16.81 -14.25 -12.83
C SER A 2 16.93 -15.72 -12.42
N ASN A 3 17.99 -16.05 -11.68
CA ASN A 3 18.15 -17.39 -11.10
C ASN A 3 17.43 -17.41 -9.75
N PHE A 4 16.22 -17.93 -9.71
CA PHE A 4 15.40 -18.02 -8.50
C PHE A 4 15.86 -19.14 -7.54
N ASP A 5 16.75 -20.04 -8.00
CA ASP A 5 17.30 -21.11 -7.16
C ASP A 5 18.54 -20.65 -6.34
N HIS A 6 19.05 -19.44 -6.65
CA HIS A 6 20.17 -18.87 -5.91
C HIS A 6 19.73 -18.31 -4.58
N ILE A 7 20.12 -18.98 -3.50
CA ILE A 7 19.84 -18.53 -2.13
C ILE A 7 20.78 -17.37 -1.77
N ILE A 8 20.19 -16.24 -1.36
CA ILE A 8 20.93 -15.06 -0.94
C ILE A 8 20.81 -14.95 0.58
N ASN A 9 21.96 -14.94 1.26
CA ASN A 9 21.97 -14.64 2.68
C ASN A 9 21.57 -13.19 2.94
N ARG A 10 20.54 -12.99 3.75
CA ARG A 10 20.04 -11.67 4.14
C ARG A 10 20.28 -11.35 5.62
N VAL A 11 20.75 -12.31 6.40
CA VAL A 11 21.10 -12.12 7.82
C VAL A 11 22.36 -11.28 7.92
N GLY A 12 22.35 -10.28 8.78
CA GLY A 12 23.47 -9.36 8.98
C GLY A 12 23.52 -8.17 8.00
N TYR A 13 22.47 -7.99 7.19
CA TYR A 13 22.34 -6.86 6.25
C TYR A 13 21.27 -5.84 6.66
N ASN A 14 20.91 -5.80 7.94
CA ASN A 14 19.85 -4.95 8.51
C ASN A 14 18.47 -5.22 7.87
N SER A 15 18.25 -6.46 7.45
CA SER A 15 16.94 -6.89 6.96
C SER A 15 15.99 -7.06 8.13
N LYS A 16 15.01 -6.16 8.26
CA LYS A 16 14.01 -6.28 9.34
C LYS A 16 13.32 -7.63 9.36
N LYS A 17 13.06 -8.20 8.17
CA LYS A 17 12.43 -9.51 8.01
C LYS A 17 13.25 -10.64 8.66
N TRP A 18 14.58 -10.60 8.49
CA TRP A 18 15.49 -11.67 8.93
C TRP A 18 16.15 -11.34 10.27
N ASP A 19 16.69 -10.13 10.43
CA ASP A 19 17.50 -9.77 11.59
C ASP A 19 16.69 -9.48 12.86
N ALA A 20 15.39 -9.15 12.72
CA ALA A 20 14.51 -8.89 13.86
C ALA A 20 13.69 -10.11 14.34
N CYS A 21 13.98 -11.33 13.83
CA CYS A 21 13.21 -12.53 14.20
C CYS A 21 13.34 -12.86 15.68
N GLU A 22 14.55 -12.81 16.23
CA GLU A 22 14.77 -13.11 17.65
C GLU A 22 14.07 -12.11 18.57
N GLU A 23 14.19 -10.82 18.26
CA GLU A 23 13.51 -9.76 19.03
C GLU A 23 11.98 -9.87 18.94
N THR A 24 11.45 -10.22 17.77
CA THR A 24 10.00 -10.21 17.52
C THR A 24 9.30 -11.48 17.99
N PHE A 25 9.96 -12.64 17.82
CA PHE A 25 9.35 -13.96 18.01
C PHE A 25 10.08 -14.83 19.04
N GLY A 26 11.21 -14.37 19.58
CA GLY A 26 12.02 -15.12 20.55
C GLY A 26 12.84 -16.26 19.94
N ASP A 27 12.90 -16.37 18.61
CA ASP A 27 13.63 -17.41 17.91
C ASP A 27 14.24 -16.87 16.59
N LYS A 28 15.53 -17.04 16.43
CA LYS A 28 16.27 -16.61 15.23
C LYS A 28 16.31 -17.63 14.10
N GLU A 29 15.95 -18.88 14.39
CA GLU A 29 16.02 -19.98 13.43
C GLU A 29 14.70 -20.19 12.65
N ILE A 30 13.70 -19.36 12.89
CA ILE A 30 12.42 -19.43 12.19
C ILE A 30 12.57 -19.01 10.72
N ILE A 31 11.70 -19.54 9.87
CA ILE A 31 11.53 -19.07 8.49
C ILE A 31 10.63 -17.83 8.51
N PRO A 32 11.15 -16.63 8.25
CA PRO A 32 10.36 -15.42 8.36
C PRO A 32 9.40 -15.25 7.16
N MET A 33 8.11 -15.20 7.45
CA MET A 33 7.06 -14.95 6.47
C MET A 33 6.15 -13.76 6.86
N TRP A 34 6.59 -12.93 7.79
CA TRP A 34 5.80 -11.84 8.39
C TRP A 34 5.93 -10.50 7.67
N ILE A 35 6.97 -10.33 6.86
CA ILE A 35 7.16 -9.18 5.98
C ILE A 35 7.18 -9.66 4.53
N ALA A 36 6.46 -8.98 3.65
CA ALA A 36 6.23 -9.41 2.27
C ALA A 36 7.35 -9.05 1.29
N ASP A 37 8.49 -8.54 1.76
CA ASP A 37 9.63 -8.29 0.88
C ASP A 37 10.22 -9.61 0.36
N MET A 38 10.53 -9.64 -0.92
CA MET A 38 11.02 -10.85 -1.61
C MET A 38 12.48 -11.12 -1.30
N ASP A 39 12.85 -12.42 -1.27
CA ASP A 39 14.22 -12.88 -1.05
C ASP A 39 14.99 -13.14 -2.37
N PHE A 40 14.47 -12.61 -3.47
CA PHE A 40 15.08 -12.70 -4.79
C PHE A 40 15.78 -11.40 -5.17
N ARG A 41 16.88 -11.52 -5.95
CA ARG A 41 17.53 -10.34 -6.53
C ARG A 41 16.57 -9.60 -7.45
N VAL A 42 16.65 -8.28 -7.40
CA VAL A 42 16.04 -7.42 -8.43
C VAL A 42 16.69 -7.68 -9.80
N PRO A 43 16.03 -7.37 -10.91
CA PRO A 43 16.63 -7.45 -12.23
C PRO A 43 17.95 -6.66 -12.31
N GLU A 44 18.93 -7.20 -13.02
CA GLU A 44 20.27 -6.61 -13.14
C GLU A 44 20.26 -5.15 -13.60
N LYS A 45 19.35 -4.80 -14.51
CA LYS A 45 19.18 -3.41 -14.97
C LYS A 45 18.84 -2.41 -13.85
N VAL A 46 18.17 -2.87 -12.78
CA VAL A 46 17.90 -2.03 -11.61
C VAL A 46 19.19 -1.79 -10.82
N THR A 47 19.98 -2.83 -10.62
CA THR A 47 21.27 -2.72 -9.92
C THR A 47 22.24 -1.83 -10.69
N GLU A 48 22.40 -2.04 -12.00
CA GLU A 48 23.23 -1.22 -12.89
C GLU A 48 22.84 0.27 -12.80
N ALA A 49 21.55 0.60 -12.80
CA ALA A 49 21.10 1.99 -12.71
C ALA A 49 21.45 2.63 -11.36
N ILE A 50 21.32 1.86 -10.26
CA ILE A 50 21.68 2.31 -8.91
C ILE A 50 23.20 2.52 -8.81
N GLU A 51 24.00 1.58 -9.31
CA GLU A 51 25.46 1.66 -9.32
C GLU A 51 25.95 2.86 -10.13
N ALA A 52 25.39 3.09 -11.31
CA ALA A 52 25.72 4.26 -12.13
C ALA A 52 25.40 5.58 -11.40
N ARG A 53 24.27 5.63 -10.70
CA ARG A 53 23.90 6.81 -9.91
C ARG A 53 24.82 6.99 -8.70
N ALA A 54 25.18 5.90 -8.03
CA ALA A 54 26.11 5.93 -6.90
C ALA A 54 27.52 6.38 -7.34
N ALA A 55 28.02 5.88 -8.47
CA ALA A 55 29.31 6.25 -9.03
C ALA A 55 29.42 7.74 -9.40
N HIS A 56 28.31 8.39 -9.76
CA HIS A 56 28.25 9.85 -9.98
C HIS A 56 28.60 10.64 -8.70
N GLY A 57 28.24 10.14 -7.51
CA GLY A 57 28.67 10.65 -6.20
C GLY A 57 28.07 11.96 -5.73
N ILE A 58 27.21 12.64 -6.51
CA ILE A 58 26.55 13.89 -6.13
C ILE A 58 25.04 13.64 -6.05
N PHE A 59 24.48 13.73 -4.83
CA PHE A 59 23.10 13.38 -4.51
C PHE A 59 22.25 14.60 -4.09
N GLY A 60 22.52 15.76 -4.66
CA GLY A 60 21.77 16.99 -4.37
C GLY A 60 20.29 16.91 -4.75
N TYR A 61 19.64 18.05 -4.84
CA TYR A 61 18.23 18.14 -5.21
C TYR A 61 17.98 17.51 -6.59
N THR A 62 17.34 16.37 -6.62
CA THR A 62 17.01 15.63 -7.84
C THR A 62 15.57 15.92 -8.22
N GLY A 63 15.37 16.45 -9.43
CA GLY A 63 14.03 16.63 -10.01
C GLY A 63 13.45 15.31 -10.54
N MET A 64 12.18 15.33 -10.88
CA MET A 64 11.54 14.26 -11.64
C MET A 64 11.76 14.49 -13.13
N PRO A 65 12.55 13.67 -13.83
CA PRO A 65 12.74 13.82 -15.26
C PRO A 65 11.51 13.33 -16.04
N ASP A 66 11.32 13.84 -17.25
CA ASP A 66 10.23 13.40 -18.14
C ASP A 66 10.23 11.88 -18.35
N SER A 67 11.40 11.26 -18.45
CA SER A 67 11.53 9.81 -18.61
C SER A 67 10.91 9.01 -17.47
N TYR A 68 10.90 9.54 -16.23
CA TYR A 68 10.21 8.93 -15.10
C TYR A 68 8.69 9.00 -15.29
N LEU A 69 8.18 10.18 -15.63
CA LEU A 69 6.74 10.38 -15.85
C LEU A 69 6.22 9.53 -17.01
N GLU A 70 6.99 9.47 -18.11
CA GLU A 70 6.68 8.62 -19.27
C GLU A 70 6.70 7.12 -18.94
N ALA A 71 7.62 6.68 -18.09
CA ALA A 71 7.66 5.29 -17.63
C ALA A 71 6.40 4.93 -16.81
N VAL A 72 5.95 5.83 -15.92
CA VAL A 72 4.71 5.65 -15.16
C VAL A 72 3.49 5.61 -16.08
N GLN A 73 3.36 6.57 -17.00
CA GLN A 73 2.27 6.59 -18.00
C GLN A 73 2.26 5.32 -18.86
N GLY A 74 3.44 4.91 -19.34
CA GLY A 74 3.60 3.69 -20.14
C GLY A 74 3.20 2.43 -19.39
N TRP A 75 3.56 2.34 -18.10
CA TRP A 75 3.16 1.23 -17.23
C TRP A 75 1.64 1.16 -17.06
N MET A 76 1.02 2.28 -16.68
CA MET A 76 -0.42 2.35 -16.44
C MET A 76 -1.21 2.00 -17.70
N LYS A 77 -0.80 2.54 -18.86
CA LYS A 77 -1.44 2.23 -20.14
C LYS A 77 -1.27 0.75 -20.53
N LYS A 78 -0.05 0.23 -20.40
CA LYS A 78 0.28 -1.14 -20.84
C LYS A 78 -0.38 -2.21 -19.97
N HIS A 79 -0.38 -2.03 -18.65
CA HIS A 79 -0.78 -3.09 -17.72
C HIS A 79 -2.22 -2.94 -17.20
N HIS A 80 -2.77 -1.72 -17.27
CA HIS A 80 -4.10 -1.42 -16.74
C HIS A 80 -5.05 -0.81 -17.77
N GLY A 81 -4.59 -0.57 -19.02
CA GLY A 81 -5.39 0.09 -20.05
C GLY A 81 -5.76 1.55 -19.70
N TRP A 82 -5.09 2.13 -18.70
CA TRP A 82 -5.41 3.45 -18.17
C TRP A 82 -4.43 4.49 -18.68
N ALA A 83 -4.93 5.41 -19.53
CA ALA A 83 -4.17 6.58 -19.94
C ALA A 83 -4.28 7.65 -18.86
N ILE A 84 -3.13 8.09 -18.36
CA ILE A 84 -3.02 9.14 -17.35
C ILE A 84 -2.18 10.29 -17.89
N GLU A 85 -2.44 11.52 -17.39
CA GLU A 85 -1.66 12.70 -17.73
C GLU A 85 -0.47 12.87 -16.77
N LYS A 86 0.63 13.50 -17.23
CA LYS A 86 1.83 13.74 -16.42
C LYS A 86 1.52 14.52 -15.15
N GLU A 87 0.62 15.48 -15.25
CA GLU A 87 0.18 16.39 -14.18
C GLU A 87 -0.59 15.69 -13.07
N TRP A 88 -1.08 14.47 -13.30
CA TRP A 88 -1.78 13.66 -12.29
C TRP A 88 -0.81 12.88 -11.41
N ILE A 89 0.48 12.85 -11.77
CA ILE A 89 1.47 12.05 -11.07
C ILE A 89 2.05 12.85 -9.91
N CYS A 90 1.71 12.45 -8.69
CA CYS A 90 2.30 12.99 -7.47
C CYS A 90 3.24 11.95 -6.84
N HIS A 91 4.40 12.40 -6.38
CA HIS A 91 5.37 11.54 -5.71
C HIS A 91 5.14 11.51 -4.20
N SER A 92 5.22 10.32 -3.62
CA SER A 92 5.26 10.10 -2.18
C SER A 92 6.36 9.09 -1.83
N PRO A 93 7.03 9.21 -0.67
CA PRO A 93 8.08 8.26 -0.26
C PRO A 93 7.56 6.85 0.04
N GLY A 94 6.25 6.63 -0.09
CA GLY A 94 5.60 5.33 0.05
C GLY A 94 4.10 5.45 0.21
N VAL A 95 3.36 4.36 -0.04
CA VAL A 95 1.89 4.34 0.02
C VAL A 95 1.35 4.71 1.41
N VAL A 96 1.99 4.24 2.49
CA VAL A 96 1.55 4.58 3.85
C VAL A 96 1.69 6.08 4.13
N SER A 97 2.76 6.71 3.66
CA SER A 97 2.91 8.17 3.75
C SER A 97 1.86 8.89 2.90
N ALA A 98 1.57 8.36 1.70
CA ALA A 98 0.52 8.90 0.84
C ALA A 98 -0.86 8.86 1.51
N LEU A 99 -1.19 7.77 2.24
CA LEU A 99 -2.44 7.70 3.00
C LEU A 99 -2.55 8.85 4.00
N SER A 100 -1.49 9.12 4.77
CA SER A 100 -1.48 10.24 5.73
C SER A 100 -1.63 11.58 5.03
N PHE A 101 -0.93 11.81 3.92
CA PHE A 101 -1.05 13.05 3.15
C PHE A 101 -2.45 13.26 2.58
N LEU A 102 -3.09 12.19 2.08
CA LEU A 102 -4.46 12.27 1.57
C LEU A 102 -5.47 12.53 2.69
N ILE A 103 -5.33 11.88 3.84
CA ILE A 103 -6.17 12.15 5.00
C ILE A 103 -6.05 13.63 5.39
N ASP A 104 -4.84 14.15 5.49
CA ASP A 104 -4.61 15.55 5.89
C ASP A 104 -5.11 16.55 4.84
N ALA A 105 -5.03 16.21 3.56
CA ALA A 105 -5.45 17.08 2.47
C ALA A 105 -6.98 17.16 2.27
N PHE A 106 -7.69 16.08 2.57
CA PHE A 106 -9.12 15.94 2.24
C PHE A 106 -10.05 15.84 3.45
N THR A 107 -9.53 15.94 4.66
CA THR A 107 -10.33 15.89 5.88
C THR A 107 -9.80 16.88 6.92
N GLU A 108 -10.64 17.21 7.91
CA GLU A 108 -10.28 18.08 9.03
C GLU A 108 -10.19 17.30 10.34
N PRO A 109 -9.47 17.81 11.38
CA PRO A 109 -9.47 17.20 12.70
C PRO A 109 -10.89 16.99 13.24
N GLY A 110 -11.19 15.74 13.66
CA GLY A 110 -12.51 15.35 14.15
C GLY A 110 -13.39 14.65 13.08
N ASP A 111 -13.09 14.81 11.79
CA ASP A 111 -13.76 14.05 10.75
C ASP A 111 -13.56 12.55 10.93
N LYS A 112 -14.51 11.78 10.42
CA LYS A 112 -14.47 10.32 10.42
C LYS A 112 -13.90 9.77 9.12
N VAL A 113 -13.01 8.80 9.26
CA VAL A 113 -12.43 8.06 8.14
C VAL A 113 -12.71 6.57 8.33
N ILE A 114 -13.37 5.96 7.33
CA ILE A 114 -13.74 4.54 7.36
C ILE A 114 -12.58 3.67 6.93
N VAL A 115 -12.39 2.56 7.64
CA VAL A 115 -11.58 1.41 7.23
C VAL A 115 -12.43 0.14 7.36
N GLN A 116 -12.04 -0.93 6.65
CA GLN A 116 -12.79 -2.19 6.65
C GLN A 116 -11.92 -3.32 7.22
N SER A 117 -12.04 -3.55 8.55
CA SER A 117 -11.25 -4.60 9.21
C SER A 117 -11.75 -6.03 8.88
N PRO A 118 -10.84 -7.06 8.94
CA PRO A 118 -9.42 -6.95 9.18
C PRO A 118 -8.69 -6.35 7.97
N VAL A 119 -7.89 -5.31 8.18
CA VAL A 119 -7.14 -4.61 7.13
C VAL A 119 -5.70 -4.36 7.58
N TYR A 120 -4.81 -4.11 6.65
CA TYR A 120 -3.42 -3.78 6.92
C TYR A 120 -3.32 -2.65 7.95
N TYR A 121 -2.68 -2.94 9.07
CA TYR A 121 -2.72 -2.09 10.28
C TYR A 121 -2.34 -0.61 10.08
N PRO A 122 -1.48 -0.23 9.09
CA PRO A 122 -1.18 1.18 8.87
C PRO A 122 -2.39 2.02 8.43
N PHE A 123 -3.44 1.43 7.88
CA PHE A 123 -4.68 2.14 7.54
C PHE A 123 -5.26 2.81 8.80
N ALA A 124 -5.60 2.02 9.80
CA ALA A 124 -6.15 2.53 11.05
C ALA A 124 -5.15 3.43 11.80
N ARG A 125 -3.85 3.11 11.73
CA ARG A 125 -2.80 3.93 12.32
C ARG A 125 -2.75 5.32 11.68
N SER A 126 -2.75 5.42 10.35
CA SER A 126 -2.71 6.70 9.65
C SER A 126 -3.88 7.59 10.03
N VAL A 127 -5.10 7.05 10.12
CA VAL A 127 -6.28 7.79 10.57
C VAL A 127 -6.09 8.37 11.97
N ARG A 128 -5.66 7.53 12.92
CA ARG A 128 -5.49 7.96 14.33
C ARG A 128 -4.37 8.98 14.50
N THR A 129 -3.24 8.78 13.81
CA THR A 129 -2.09 9.70 13.91
C THR A 129 -2.34 11.04 13.26
N SER A 130 -3.24 11.13 12.29
CA SER A 130 -3.70 12.37 11.69
C SER A 130 -4.80 13.08 12.50
N GLY A 131 -5.15 12.59 13.69
CA GLY A 131 -6.15 13.21 14.56
C GLY A 131 -7.59 13.10 14.06
N ARG A 132 -7.87 12.15 13.16
CA ARG A 132 -9.22 11.86 12.66
C ARG A 132 -9.84 10.72 13.45
N THR A 133 -11.15 10.65 13.44
CA THR A 133 -11.88 9.57 14.10
C THR A 133 -11.91 8.34 13.19
N LEU A 134 -11.35 7.24 13.69
CA LEU A 134 -11.43 5.96 12.99
C LEU A 134 -12.83 5.38 13.11
N LEU A 135 -13.48 5.14 11.99
CA LEU A 135 -14.74 4.39 11.90
C LEU A 135 -14.46 3.04 11.24
N ASP A 136 -14.73 1.96 11.95
CA ASP A 136 -14.53 0.61 11.41
C ASP A 136 -15.85 0.07 10.85
N ASN A 137 -15.81 -0.37 9.60
CA ASN A 137 -16.86 -1.15 8.95
C ASN A 137 -16.34 -2.57 8.70
N PRO A 138 -16.43 -3.50 9.67
CA PRO A 138 -15.80 -4.79 9.56
C PRO A 138 -16.34 -5.60 8.37
N LEU A 139 -15.44 -6.29 7.67
CA LEU A 139 -15.82 -7.26 6.67
C LEU A 139 -16.57 -8.42 7.33
N ILE A 140 -17.59 -8.94 6.65
CA ILE A 140 -18.33 -10.14 7.06
C ILE A 140 -17.83 -11.37 6.30
N ILE A 141 -18.04 -12.54 6.87
CA ILE A 141 -17.78 -13.81 6.19
C ILE A 141 -19.12 -14.38 5.75
N LYS A 142 -19.30 -14.51 4.44
CA LYS A 142 -20.47 -15.16 3.84
C LYS A 142 -19.98 -16.19 2.83
N ASP A 143 -20.51 -17.40 2.92
CA ASP A 143 -20.14 -18.54 2.08
C ASP A 143 -18.61 -18.81 2.07
N GLY A 144 -17.96 -18.65 3.25
CA GLY A 144 -16.50 -18.84 3.42
C GLY A 144 -15.63 -17.77 2.80
N ARG A 145 -16.19 -16.63 2.38
CA ARG A 145 -15.46 -15.51 1.75
C ARG A 145 -15.72 -14.21 2.49
N TYR A 146 -14.70 -13.39 2.60
CA TYR A 146 -14.87 -12.01 3.09
C TYR A 146 -15.65 -11.17 2.10
N GLN A 147 -16.61 -10.40 2.60
CA GLN A 147 -17.45 -9.48 1.84
C GLN A 147 -17.57 -8.15 2.58
N MET A 148 -17.84 -7.08 1.85
CA MET A 148 -18.18 -5.79 2.46
C MET A 148 -19.58 -5.84 3.04
N ASP A 149 -19.75 -5.29 4.25
CA ASP A 149 -21.06 -5.09 4.87
C ASP A 149 -21.57 -3.71 4.50
N LEU A 150 -22.22 -3.61 3.34
CA LEU A 150 -22.70 -2.33 2.81
C LEU A 150 -23.89 -1.80 3.61
N GLU A 151 -24.77 -2.67 4.15
CA GLU A 151 -25.88 -2.27 4.99
C GLU A 151 -25.38 -1.59 6.28
N SER A 152 -24.40 -2.21 6.94
CA SER A 152 -23.73 -1.61 8.10
C SER A 152 -22.96 -0.35 7.74
N LEU A 153 -22.35 -0.28 6.54
CA LEU A 153 -21.68 0.91 6.05
C LEU A 153 -22.68 2.08 5.92
N GLU A 154 -23.76 1.90 5.21
CA GLU A 154 -24.80 2.92 5.00
C GLU A 154 -25.36 3.44 6.33
N ALA A 155 -25.60 2.54 7.30
CA ALA A 155 -26.06 2.93 8.63
C ALA A 155 -25.04 3.75 9.45
N GLN A 156 -23.78 3.70 9.09
CA GLN A 156 -22.69 4.45 9.75
C GLN A 156 -22.44 5.83 9.11
N LEU A 157 -22.96 6.09 7.91
CA LEU A 157 -22.71 7.33 7.19
C LEU A 157 -23.48 8.50 7.83
N ASP A 158 -22.75 9.57 8.09
CA ASP A 158 -23.27 10.88 8.46
C ASP A 158 -22.37 11.98 7.88
N ASP A 159 -22.75 13.24 8.08
CA ASP A 159 -22.03 14.39 7.54
C ASP A 159 -20.57 14.52 8.03
N SER A 160 -20.20 13.81 9.08
CA SER A 160 -18.81 13.80 9.61
C SER A 160 -17.94 12.74 8.94
N VAL A 161 -18.49 11.79 8.20
CA VAL A 161 -17.74 10.80 7.43
C VAL A 161 -17.27 11.44 6.13
N LYS A 162 -15.96 11.61 5.97
CA LYS A 162 -15.37 12.32 4.82
C LYS A 162 -14.55 11.45 3.90
N MET A 163 -14.15 10.28 4.37
CA MET A 163 -13.26 9.43 3.58
C MET A 163 -13.46 7.95 3.92
N ILE A 164 -13.29 7.09 2.92
CA ILE A 164 -13.07 5.66 3.07
C ILE A 164 -11.70 5.28 2.52
N LEU A 165 -10.93 4.50 3.26
CA LEU A 165 -9.67 3.93 2.81
C LEU A 165 -9.92 2.50 2.34
N LEU A 166 -10.09 2.33 1.03
CA LEU A 166 -10.30 1.03 0.42
C LEU A 166 -8.98 0.28 0.22
N CYS A 167 -8.92 -0.97 0.65
CA CYS A 167 -7.79 -1.86 0.39
C CYS A 167 -8.14 -2.84 -0.74
N SER A 168 -7.41 -2.78 -1.86
CA SER A 168 -7.57 -3.72 -2.98
C SER A 168 -6.25 -3.86 -3.75
N PRO A 169 -5.66 -5.05 -3.84
CA PRO A 169 -5.98 -6.30 -3.14
C PRO A 169 -6.03 -6.12 -1.62
N HIS A 170 -7.03 -6.72 -0.95
CA HIS A 170 -7.30 -6.50 0.47
C HIS A 170 -6.38 -7.35 1.35
N ASN A 171 -5.45 -6.73 2.02
CA ASN A 171 -4.52 -7.34 2.96
C ASN A 171 -5.06 -7.23 4.41
N PRO A 172 -5.13 -8.30 5.22
CA PRO A 172 -4.55 -9.62 4.98
C PRO A 172 -5.51 -10.67 4.39
N VAL A 173 -6.75 -10.33 4.09
CA VAL A 173 -7.79 -11.31 3.73
C VAL A 173 -7.63 -11.91 2.32
N GLY A 174 -6.74 -11.35 1.50
CA GLY A 174 -6.40 -11.90 0.18
C GLY A 174 -7.51 -11.75 -0.86
N ARG A 175 -8.38 -10.74 -0.72
CA ARG A 175 -9.46 -10.45 -1.68
C ARG A 175 -9.03 -9.41 -2.72
N VAL A 176 -9.37 -9.66 -3.99
CA VAL A 176 -9.47 -8.62 -5.02
C VAL A 176 -10.96 -8.40 -5.24
N TRP A 177 -11.41 -7.17 -5.04
CA TRP A 177 -12.81 -6.81 -5.18
C TRP A 177 -13.22 -6.79 -6.65
N SER A 178 -14.39 -7.36 -6.96
CA SER A 178 -14.92 -7.32 -8.32
C SER A 178 -15.41 -5.92 -8.68
N ARG A 179 -15.67 -5.71 -9.98
CA ARG A 179 -16.25 -4.45 -10.45
C ARG A 179 -17.61 -4.19 -9.79
N GLU A 180 -18.44 -5.21 -9.72
CA GLU A 180 -19.79 -5.14 -9.14
C GLU A 180 -19.72 -4.80 -7.64
N GLU A 181 -18.77 -5.39 -6.89
CA GLU A 181 -18.55 -5.05 -5.48
C GLU A 181 -18.10 -3.59 -5.30
N LEU A 182 -17.22 -3.10 -6.19
CA LEU A 182 -16.77 -1.72 -6.15
C LEU A 182 -17.85 -0.71 -6.59
N GLU A 183 -18.67 -1.07 -7.57
CA GLU A 183 -19.81 -0.25 -8.00
C GLU A 183 -20.86 -0.16 -6.88
N ALA A 184 -21.18 -1.29 -6.22
CA ALA A 184 -22.07 -1.30 -5.07
C ALA A 184 -21.53 -0.43 -3.91
N LEU A 185 -20.23 -0.55 -3.58
CA LEU A 185 -19.60 0.34 -2.60
C LEU A 185 -19.74 1.81 -2.99
N ALA A 186 -19.49 2.15 -4.26
CA ALA A 186 -19.58 3.53 -4.73
C ALA A 186 -21.03 4.08 -4.70
N GLU A 187 -22.04 3.22 -4.85
CA GLU A 187 -23.45 3.59 -4.70
C GLU A 187 -23.81 3.85 -3.24
N SER A 188 -23.33 3.01 -2.31
CA SER A 188 -23.59 3.14 -0.88
C SER A 188 -22.98 4.39 -0.23
N ILE A 189 -21.94 4.99 -0.82
CA ILE A 189 -21.24 6.17 -0.25
C ILE A 189 -21.59 7.49 -0.95
N ARG A 190 -22.57 7.50 -1.86
CA ARG A 190 -23.07 8.72 -2.52
C ARG A 190 -24.11 9.44 -1.67
#